data_025fe46cbbf87a9f5d4a88f880ccc58a
#
_entry.id   025fe46cbbf87a9f5d4a88f880ccc58a
#
_cell.length_a   1.000
_cell.length_b   1.000
_cell.length_c   1.000
_cell.angle_alpha   90.00
_cell.angle_beta   90.00
_cell.angle_gamma   90.00
#
_symmetry.space_group_name_H-M   'P 1'
#
loop_
_entity.id
_entity.type
_entity.pdbx_description
1 polymer ?
#
loop_
_entity_poly.entity_id
_entity_poly.type
_entity_poly.pdbx_seq_one_letter_code
_entity_poly.pdbx_strand_id
1 'polypeptide(L)'
;MKLAKKVPASTWRSDDPMSTKPKAKTLLILVVGLRIFGTGDAVIIAAGLGVAPWTVLAQGIGNQLNWTIGEATFFISEVVLFLWIPIKEKPGIGTILNAILIAAAIDIMEPKLPHPQDPLFQTIQVLVGTILVGVGSGFYLTANLGPGPRDGWMTGIQRITNIPIGRVRTSIEVMVLIIGWRLGGIFGIGTIIFAILIGPIVALFLQLTGNIWGIDKNQPNDLAAPEKL
;
A
#
# COMPACT_ATOMS: atom_id res chain seq x y z
N MET A 1 9.51 -8.84 21.10
CA MET A 1 9.93 -8.99 19.67
C MET A 1 10.08 -7.57 19.11
N LYS A 2 11.27 -7.15 18.63
CA LYS A 2 11.42 -5.80 18.03
C LYS A 2 10.94 -5.88 16.59
N LEU A 3 9.84 -5.21 16.26
CA LEU A 3 9.30 -5.12 14.89
C LEU A 3 10.31 -4.48 13.93
N ALA A 4 10.31 -4.90 12.67
CA ALA A 4 11.22 -4.38 11.65
C ALA A 4 11.03 -2.87 11.46
N LYS A 5 12.10 -2.11 11.65
CA LYS A 5 12.12 -0.64 11.43
C LYS A 5 12.55 -0.26 10.01
N LYS A 6 13.10 -1.20 9.24
CA LYS A 6 13.59 -1.03 7.86
C LYS A 6 13.15 -2.21 7.02
N VAL A 7 13.01 -2.01 5.71
CA VAL A 7 12.73 -3.09 4.75
C VAL A 7 13.96 -4.00 4.67
N PRO A 8 13.83 -5.30 4.96
CA PRO A 8 14.97 -6.21 4.93
C PRO A 8 15.44 -6.46 3.50
N ALA A 9 16.73 -6.75 3.34
CA ALA A 9 17.25 -7.29 2.10
C ALA A 9 16.77 -8.74 1.95
N SER A 10 16.14 -9.07 0.82
CA SER A 10 15.66 -10.41 0.50
C SER A 10 16.43 -10.99 -0.68
N THR A 11 16.46 -12.32 -0.84
CA THR A 11 17.15 -13.02 -1.96
C THR A 11 16.63 -12.66 -3.35
N TRP A 12 15.47 -12.00 -3.43
CA TRP A 12 14.84 -11.53 -4.68
C TRP A 12 14.85 -10.02 -4.84
N ARG A 13 15.42 -9.28 -3.89
CA ARG A 13 15.50 -7.82 -3.95
C ARG A 13 16.21 -7.37 -5.22
N SER A 14 15.69 -6.34 -5.89
CA SER A 14 16.41 -5.63 -6.93
C SER A 14 17.50 -4.76 -6.33
N ASP A 15 18.70 -4.78 -6.92
CA ASP A 15 19.81 -3.93 -6.49
C ASP A 15 19.54 -2.46 -6.86
N ASP A 16 18.81 -2.24 -7.97
CA ASP A 16 18.41 -0.91 -8.43
C ASP A 16 16.87 -0.78 -8.40
N PRO A 17 16.32 0.17 -7.59
CA PRO A 17 14.89 0.45 -7.55
C PRO A 17 14.30 0.91 -8.89
N MET A 18 15.15 1.47 -9.77
CA MET A 18 14.77 1.98 -11.10
C MET A 18 15.07 0.99 -12.22
N SER A 19 15.43 -0.25 -11.89
CA SER A 19 15.74 -1.28 -12.88
C SER A 19 14.58 -1.47 -13.86
N THR A 20 14.88 -1.31 -15.15
CA THR A 20 13.94 -1.59 -16.25
C THR A 20 13.94 -3.06 -16.67
N LYS A 21 14.90 -3.86 -16.19
CA LYS A 21 15.04 -5.30 -16.47
C LYS A 21 15.24 -6.08 -15.18
N PRO A 22 14.25 -6.13 -14.29
CA PRO A 22 14.37 -6.87 -13.04
C PRO A 22 14.45 -8.38 -13.30
N LYS A 23 15.04 -9.12 -12.36
CA LYS A 23 15.05 -10.59 -12.39
C LYS A 23 13.61 -11.11 -12.41
N ALA A 24 13.33 -12.16 -13.16
CA ALA A 24 11.98 -12.75 -13.25
C ALA A 24 11.38 -13.12 -11.89
N LYS A 25 12.20 -13.65 -10.97
CA LYS A 25 11.80 -13.94 -9.59
C LYS A 25 11.34 -12.69 -8.83
N THR A 26 12.07 -11.58 -8.95
CA THR A 26 11.73 -10.29 -8.32
C THR A 26 10.40 -9.77 -8.83
N LEU A 27 10.21 -9.81 -10.16
CA LEU A 27 8.97 -9.37 -10.79
C LEU A 27 7.79 -10.26 -10.39
N LEU A 28 7.96 -11.58 -10.33
CA LEU A 28 6.92 -12.52 -9.90
C LEU A 28 6.47 -12.21 -8.47
N ILE A 29 7.42 -12.04 -7.54
CA ILE A 29 7.11 -11.75 -6.13
C ILE A 29 6.42 -10.39 -5.99
N LEU A 30 6.86 -9.38 -6.74
CA LEU A 30 6.19 -8.08 -6.80
C LEU A 30 4.73 -8.24 -7.24
N VAL A 31 4.48 -8.93 -8.37
CA VAL A 31 3.12 -9.12 -8.92
C VAL A 31 2.23 -9.90 -7.95
N VAL A 32 2.74 -10.97 -7.35
CA VAL A 32 2.02 -11.76 -6.34
C VAL A 32 1.71 -10.89 -5.12
N GLY A 33 2.69 -10.14 -4.62
CA GLY A 33 2.50 -9.23 -3.48
C GLY A 33 1.43 -8.17 -3.74
N LEU A 34 1.47 -7.52 -4.91
CA LEU A 34 0.49 -6.51 -5.27
C LEU A 34 -0.92 -7.07 -5.47
N ARG A 35 -1.04 -8.29 -6.01
CA ARG A 35 -2.33 -8.98 -6.10
C ARG A 35 -2.89 -9.35 -4.74
N ILE A 36 -2.06 -9.87 -3.83
CA ILE A 36 -2.47 -10.16 -2.44
C ILE A 36 -2.92 -8.86 -1.75
N PHE A 37 -2.18 -7.77 -1.94
CA PHE A 37 -2.53 -6.45 -1.39
C PHE A 37 -3.92 -6.01 -1.88
N GLY A 38 -4.14 -5.94 -3.19
CA GLY A 38 -5.42 -5.51 -3.75
C GLY A 38 -6.59 -6.44 -3.41
N THR A 39 -6.32 -7.76 -3.30
CA THR A 39 -7.31 -8.72 -2.79
C THR A 39 -7.65 -8.42 -1.33
N GLY A 40 -6.67 -8.08 -0.49
CA GLY A 40 -6.90 -7.67 0.88
C GLY A 40 -7.76 -6.41 0.98
N ASP A 41 -7.50 -5.40 0.14
CA ASP A 41 -8.36 -4.22 0.05
C ASP A 41 -9.78 -4.59 -0.38
N ALA A 42 -9.96 -5.46 -1.37
CA ALA A 42 -11.26 -5.96 -1.80
C ALA A 42 -12.03 -6.65 -0.66
N VAL A 43 -11.34 -7.46 0.14
CA VAL A 43 -11.91 -8.15 1.32
C VAL A 43 -12.41 -7.13 2.35
N ILE A 44 -11.66 -6.06 2.61
CA ILE A 44 -12.06 -4.99 3.53
C ILE A 44 -13.27 -4.22 2.97
N ILE A 45 -13.28 -3.95 1.66
CA ILE A 45 -14.38 -3.25 0.99
C ILE A 45 -15.68 -4.05 1.14
N ALA A 46 -15.63 -5.35 0.82
CA ALA A 46 -16.78 -6.25 0.90
C ALA A 46 -17.34 -6.43 2.33
N ALA A 47 -16.53 -6.19 3.36
CA ALA A 47 -16.97 -6.23 4.75
C ALA A 47 -17.97 -5.10 5.10
N GLY A 48 -17.90 -3.94 4.44
CA GLY A 48 -18.86 -2.84 4.65
C GLY A 48 -18.73 -2.07 5.97
N LEU A 49 -17.71 -2.34 6.81
CA LEU A 49 -17.47 -1.65 8.10
C LEU A 49 -16.60 -0.40 8.00
N GLY A 50 -16.26 0.03 6.78
CA GLY A 50 -15.30 1.09 6.52
C GLY A 50 -13.96 0.53 6.04
N VAL A 51 -13.22 1.35 5.30
CA VAL A 51 -12.05 0.95 4.52
C VAL A 51 -10.84 1.84 4.81
N ALA A 52 -9.68 1.53 4.23
CA ALA A 52 -8.47 2.35 4.37
C ALA A 52 -8.72 3.80 3.89
N PRO A 53 -8.04 4.83 4.44
CA PRO A 53 -8.28 6.24 4.10
C PRO A 53 -8.29 6.55 2.60
N TRP A 54 -7.33 6.00 1.85
CA TRP A 54 -7.25 6.16 0.41
C TRP A 54 -8.38 5.43 -0.34
N THR A 55 -8.84 4.32 0.20
CA THR A 55 -9.98 3.58 -0.35
C THR A 55 -11.29 4.30 -0.05
N VAL A 56 -11.40 5.02 1.08
CA VAL A 56 -12.53 5.94 1.35
C VAL A 56 -12.57 7.03 0.27
N LEU A 57 -11.41 7.59 -0.12
CA LEU A 57 -11.34 8.55 -1.21
C LEU A 57 -11.75 7.92 -2.55
N ALA A 58 -11.29 6.69 -2.84
CA ALA A 58 -11.66 5.99 -4.06
C ALA A 58 -13.16 5.69 -4.13
N GLN A 59 -13.77 5.22 -3.03
CA GLN A 59 -15.22 5.04 -2.95
C GLN A 59 -15.96 6.37 -3.17
N GLY A 60 -15.50 7.45 -2.53
CA GLY A 60 -16.10 8.76 -2.69
C GLY A 60 -16.09 9.25 -4.13
N ILE A 61 -14.95 9.14 -4.82
CA ILE A 61 -14.83 9.51 -6.25
C ILE A 61 -15.67 8.57 -7.11
N GLY A 62 -15.61 7.26 -6.87
CA GLY A 62 -16.41 6.26 -7.59
C GLY A 62 -17.90 6.56 -7.51
N ASN A 63 -18.41 6.91 -6.33
CA ASN A 63 -19.81 7.29 -6.12
C ASN A 63 -20.22 8.54 -6.91
N GLN A 64 -19.32 9.54 -7.05
CA GLN A 64 -19.63 10.77 -7.80
C GLN A 64 -19.55 10.58 -9.31
N LEU A 65 -18.67 9.71 -9.80
CA LEU A 65 -18.41 9.53 -11.21
C LEU A 65 -19.07 8.26 -11.81
N ASN A 66 -19.76 7.46 -11.00
CA ASN A 66 -20.27 6.12 -11.34
C ASN A 66 -19.16 5.19 -11.85
N TRP A 67 -17.99 5.26 -11.20
CA TRP A 67 -16.85 4.38 -11.45
C TRP A 67 -16.79 3.27 -10.43
N THR A 68 -16.11 2.19 -10.79
CA THR A 68 -15.74 1.16 -9.83
C THR A 68 -14.70 1.69 -8.84
N ILE A 69 -14.53 0.99 -7.70
CA ILE A 69 -13.52 1.39 -6.71
C ILE A 69 -12.12 1.20 -7.28
N GLY A 70 -11.89 0.19 -8.12
CA GLY A 70 -10.63 -0.01 -8.80
C GLY A 70 -10.32 1.10 -9.81
N GLU A 71 -11.28 1.49 -10.66
CA GLU A 71 -11.12 2.63 -11.59
C GLU A 71 -10.75 3.91 -10.84
N ALA A 72 -11.47 4.21 -9.75
CA ALA A 72 -11.17 5.36 -8.92
C ALA A 72 -9.79 5.25 -8.23
N THR A 73 -9.40 4.05 -7.77
CA THR A 73 -8.09 3.78 -7.17
C THR A 73 -6.96 3.99 -8.19
N PHE A 74 -7.15 3.53 -9.42
CA PHE A 74 -6.21 3.75 -10.52
C PHE A 74 -6.07 5.23 -10.83
N PHE A 75 -7.19 5.93 -11.03
CA PHE A 75 -7.21 7.37 -11.29
C PHE A 75 -6.50 8.18 -10.18
N ILE A 76 -6.77 7.88 -8.90
CA ILE A 76 -6.08 8.51 -7.78
C ILE A 76 -4.57 8.27 -7.87
N SER A 77 -4.16 7.05 -8.21
CA SER A 77 -2.74 6.72 -8.36
C SER A 77 -2.08 7.54 -9.47
N GLU A 78 -2.77 7.74 -10.60
CA GLU A 78 -2.32 8.60 -11.68
C GLU A 78 -2.17 10.06 -11.24
N VAL A 79 -3.21 10.61 -10.58
CA VAL A 79 -3.16 11.98 -10.04
C VAL A 79 -1.99 12.14 -9.08
N VAL A 80 -1.77 11.18 -8.18
CA VAL A 80 -0.64 11.21 -7.25
C VAL A 80 0.70 11.15 -7.99
N LEU A 81 0.82 10.36 -9.07
CA LEU A 81 2.03 10.34 -9.90
C LEU A 81 2.28 11.68 -10.59
N PHE A 82 1.26 12.41 -11.02
CA PHE A 82 1.42 13.78 -11.50
C PHE A 82 1.95 14.73 -10.41
N LEU A 83 1.54 14.52 -9.15
CA LEU A 83 2.07 15.28 -8.02
C LEU A 83 3.54 14.94 -7.68
N TRP A 84 4.12 13.88 -8.27
CA TRP A 84 5.56 13.60 -8.15
C TRP A 84 6.43 14.54 -8.99
N ILE A 85 5.88 15.12 -10.05
CA ILE A 85 6.64 16.01 -10.96
C ILE A 85 7.29 17.17 -10.21
N PRO A 86 6.57 17.99 -9.40
CA PRO A 86 7.17 19.10 -8.68
C PRO A 86 8.15 18.66 -7.57
N ILE A 87 7.98 17.47 -7.01
CA ILE A 87 8.88 16.92 -5.99
C ILE A 87 10.04 16.11 -6.58
N LYS A 88 10.10 15.99 -7.92
CA LYS A 88 11.17 15.31 -8.68
C LYS A 88 11.37 13.83 -8.26
N GLU A 89 10.30 13.15 -7.85
CA GLU A 89 10.31 11.70 -7.68
C GLU A 89 10.24 11.00 -9.03
N LYS A 90 10.82 9.79 -9.09
CA LYS A 90 10.82 8.98 -10.33
C LYS A 90 10.07 7.67 -10.09
N PRO A 91 9.06 7.34 -10.91
CA PRO A 91 8.36 6.07 -10.80
C PRO A 91 9.21 4.92 -11.31
N GLY A 92 9.32 3.85 -10.53
CA GLY A 92 9.90 2.57 -10.95
C GLY A 92 8.82 1.66 -11.57
N ILE A 93 9.25 0.49 -12.06
CA ILE A 93 8.31 -0.54 -12.57
C ILE A 93 7.32 -0.94 -11.48
N GLY A 94 7.79 -1.09 -10.24
CA GLY A 94 6.93 -1.41 -9.10
C GLY A 94 5.88 -0.36 -8.82
N THR A 95 6.18 0.92 -9.05
CA THR A 95 5.23 2.03 -8.89
C THR A 95 4.09 1.93 -9.90
N ILE A 96 4.41 1.66 -11.16
CA ILE A 96 3.41 1.52 -12.23
C ILE A 96 2.55 0.27 -12.01
N LEU A 97 3.20 -0.86 -11.71
CA LEU A 97 2.49 -2.10 -11.43
C LEU A 97 1.63 -2.02 -10.16
N ASN A 98 2.04 -1.24 -9.16
CA ASN A 98 1.24 -0.99 -7.95
C ASN A 98 -0.08 -0.30 -8.32
N ALA A 99 -0.05 0.76 -9.12
CA ALA A 99 -1.26 1.47 -9.55
C ALA A 99 -2.22 0.56 -10.33
N ILE A 100 -1.69 -0.26 -11.25
CA ILE A 100 -2.49 -1.12 -12.12
C ILE A 100 -3.02 -2.35 -11.39
N LEU A 101 -2.13 -3.10 -10.71
CA LEU A 101 -2.47 -4.43 -10.20
C LEU A 101 -3.34 -4.38 -8.94
N ILE A 102 -3.18 -3.37 -8.08
CA ILE A 102 -4.05 -3.19 -6.91
C ILE A 102 -5.46 -2.82 -7.39
N ALA A 103 -5.59 -1.87 -8.29
CA ALA A 103 -6.87 -1.45 -8.86
C ALA A 103 -7.60 -2.62 -9.54
N ALA A 104 -6.90 -3.35 -10.41
CA ALA A 104 -7.45 -4.52 -11.08
C ALA A 104 -7.83 -5.63 -10.10
N ALA A 105 -7.04 -5.87 -9.04
CA ALA A 105 -7.35 -6.88 -8.04
C ALA A 105 -8.61 -6.52 -7.24
N ILE A 106 -8.81 -5.25 -6.91
CA ILE A 106 -10.04 -4.77 -6.25
C ILE A 106 -11.26 -5.11 -7.13
N ASP A 107 -11.28 -4.66 -8.37
CA ASP A 107 -12.45 -4.84 -9.26
C ASP A 107 -12.74 -6.29 -9.62
N ILE A 108 -11.70 -7.13 -9.70
CA ILE A 108 -11.87 -8.56 -10.01
C ILE A 108 -12.36 -9.35 -8.80
N MET A 109 -11.90 -8.99 -7.60
CA MET A 109 -12.13 -9.80 -6.39
C MET A 109 -13.36 -9.34 -5.60
N GLU A 110 -13.58 -8.04 -5.47
CA GLU A 110 -14.65 -7.49 -4.63
C GLU A 110 -16.03 -8.07 -4.97
N PRO A 111 -16.48 -8.16 -6.25
CA PRO A 111 -17.79 -8.71 -6.58
C PRO A 111 -17.95 -10.21 -6.31
N LYS A 112 -16.86 -10.92 -6.05
CA LYS A 112 -16.85 -12.37 -5.79
C LYS A 112 -16.81 -12.71 -4.29
N LEU A 113 -16.62 -11.69 -3.45
CA LEU A 113 -16.47 -11.86 -2.02
C LEU A 113 -17.84 -11.81 -1.31
N PRO A 114 -17.99 -12.49 -0.17
CA PRO A 114 -19.22 -12.39 0.61
C PRO A 114 -19.36 -10.99 1.21
N HIS A 115 -20.59 -10.48 1.25
CA HIS A 115 -20.96 -9.21 1.88
C HIS A 115 -21.79 -9.49 3.14
N PRO A 116 -21.15 -9.84 4.26
CA PRO A 116 -21.84 -10.23 5.49
C PRO A 116 -22.61 -9.04 6.08
N GLN A 117 -23.75 -9.34 6.69
CA GLN A 117 -24.54 -8.36 7.44
C GLN A 117 -24.32 -8.46 8.95
N ASP A 118 -23.77 -9.58 9.41
CA ASP A 118 -23.44 -9.78 10.82
C ASP A 118 -22.14 -9.07 11.20
N PRO A 119 -22.13 -8.25 12.26
CA PRO A 119 -20.97 -7.47 12.68
C PRO A 119 -19.74 -8.31 13.02
N LEU A 120 -19.91 -9.53 13.52
CA LEU A 120 -18.80 -10.42 13.83
C LEU A 120 -18.08 -10.87 12.55
N PHE A 121 -18.85 -11.33 11.55
CA PHE A 121 -18.28 -11.76 10.26
C PHE A 121 -17.66 -10.57 9.50
N GLN A 122 -18.27 -9.38 9.54
CA GLN A 122 -17.72 -8.16 8.99
C GLN A 122 -16.37 -7.84 9.64
N THR A 123 -16.27 -7.90 10.97
CA THR A 123 -15.03 -7.64 11.71
C THR A 123 -13.95 -8.65 11.36
N ILE A 124 -14.29 -9.95 11.31
CA ILE A 124 -13.36 -11.00 10.89
C ILE A 124 -12.84 -10.72 9.48
N GLN A 125 -13.73 -10.32 8.56
CA GLN A 125 -13.35 -10.02 7.19
C GLN A 125 -12.41 -8.82 7.10
N VAL A 126 -12.63 -7.75 7.88
CA VAL A 126 -11.70 -6.61 7.99
C VAL A 126 -10.34 -7.05 8.50
N LEU A 127 -10.29 -7.91 9.52
CA LEU A 127 -9.02 -8.43 10.07
C LEU A 127 -8.26 -9.27 9.03
N VAL A 128 -8.95 -10.18 8.34
CA VAL A 128 -8.36 -11.01 7.28
C VAL A 128 -7.84 -10.13 6.15
N GLY A 129 -8.63 -9.17 5.68
CA GLY A 129 -8.21 -8.23 4.64
C GLY A 129 -7.00 -7.41 5.05
N THR A 130 -6.96 -6.91 6.28
CA THR A 130 -5.81 -6.15 6.82
C THR A 130 -4.55 -7.02 6.88
N ILE A 131 -4.66 -8.30 7.25
CA ILE A 131 -3.54 -9.24 7.20
C ILE A 131 -3.05 -9.44 5.77
N LEU A 132 -3.96 -9.64 4.80
CA LEU A 132 -3.60 -9.79 3.39
C LEU A 132 -2.89 -8.55 2.84
N VAL A 133 -3.38 -7.34 3.15
CA VAL A 133 -2.70 -6.08 2.80
C VAL A 133 -1.29 -6.04 3.38
N GLY A 134 -1.10 -6.47 4.63
CA GLY A 134 0.20 -6.53 5.28
C GLY A 134 1.16 -7.54 4.65
N VAL A 135 0.67 -8.73 4.31
CA VAL A 135 1.43 -9.77 3.57
C VAL A 135 1.86 -9.24 2.20
N GLY A 136 0.90 -8.71 1.44
CA GLY A 136 1.14 -8.13 0.13
C GLY A 136 2.16 -7.00 0.18
N SER A 137 2.06 -6.12 1.18
CA SER A 137 3.03 -5.05 1.45
C SER A 137 4.44 -5.60 1.70
N GLY A 138 4.55 -6.67 2.51
CA GLY A 138 5.84 -7.31 2.79
C GLY A 138 6.54 -7.80 1.52
N PHE A 139 5.81 -8.46 0.62
CA PHE A 139 6.36 -8.94 -0.65
C PHE A 139 6.71 -7.80 -1.60
N TYR A 140 5.81 -6.84 -1.79
CA TYR A 140 6.04 -5.78 -2.76
C TYR A 140 7.19 -4.84 -2.33
N LEU A 141 7.26 -4.47 -1.04
CA LEU A 141 8.31 -3.59 -0.53
C LEU A 141 9.69 -4.23 -0.62
N THR A 142 9.78 -5.56 -0.34
CA THR A 142 11.05 -6.29 -0.43
C THR A 142 11.54 -6.54 -1.84
N ALA A 143 10.69 -6.39 -2.87
CA ALA A 143 11.09 -6.46 -4.27
C ALA A 143 11.99 -5.28 -4.69
N ASN A 144 11.87 -4.11 -4.04
CA ASN A 144 12.67 -2.90 -4.28
C ASN A 144 12.68 -2.47 -5.75
N LEU A 145 11.49 -2.28 -6.35
CA LEU A 145 11.30 -1.84 -7.73
C LEU A 145 10.55 -0.49 -7.83
N GLY A 146 10.75 0.34 -6.85
CA GLY A 146 10.09 1.63 -6.67
C GLY A 146 8.97 1.58 -5.64
N PRO A 147 8.73 2.70 -4.93
CA PRO A 147 7.64 2.81 -3.96
C PRO A 147 6.29 2.89 -4.66
N GLY A 148 5.20 2.54 -3.96
CA GLY A 148 3.85 2.82 -4.45
C GLY A 148 3.62 4.33 -4.64
N PRO A 149 2.65 4.74 -5.50
CA PRO A 149 2.38 6.14 -5.78
C PRO A 149 2.20 6.98 -4.51
N ARG A 150 1.42 6.49 -3.56
CA ARG A 150 1.12 7.16 -2.27
C ARG A 150 2.35 7.27 -1.38
N ASP A 151 3.13 6.19 -1.27
CA ASP A 151 4.32 6.14 -0.43
C ASP A 151 5.43 7.07 -0.95
N GLY A 152 5.65 7.08 -2.26
CA GLY A 152 6.64 7.96 -2.90
C GLY A 152 6.26 9.44 -2.78
N TRP A 153 4.96 9.77 -2.85
CA TRP A 153 4.51 11.14 -2.60
C TRP A 153 4.80 11.58 -1.16
N MET A 154 4.50 10.73 -0.18
CA MET A 154 4.77 11.02 1.23
C MET A 154 6.26 11.18 1.51
N THR A 155 7.09 10.30 0.98
CA THR A 155 8.55 10.37 1.15
C THR A 155 9.16 11.54 0.41
N GLY A 156 8.67 11.87 -0.77
CA GLY A 156 9.09 13.05 -1.53
C GLY A 156 8.77 14.35 -0.80
N ILE A 157 7.57 14.50 -0.24
CA ILE A 157 7.22 15.66 0.60
C ILE A 157 8.12 15.74 1.82
N GLN A 158 8.34 14.63 2.52
CA GLN A 158 9.25 14.57 3.67
C GLN A 158 10.65 15.07 3.29
N ARG A 159 11.17 14.65 2.13
CA ARG A 159 12.51 15.03 1.66
C ARG A 159 12.62 16.53 1.39
N ILE A 160 11.62 17.17 0.77
CA ILE A 160 11.68 18.60 0.43
C ILE A 160 11.32 19.51 1.59
N THR A 161 10.52 19.05 2.56
CA THR A 161 10.05 19.88 3.68
C THR A 161 10.82 19.64 4.97
N ASN A 162 11.59 18.54 5.08
CA ASN A 162 12.20 18.05 6.30
C ASN A 162 11.22 17.79 7.47
N ILE A 163 9.92 17.70 7.17
CA ILE A 163 8.90 17.32 8.16
C ILE A 163 9.00 15.82 8.43
N PRO A 164 8.94 15.35 9.69
CA PRO A 164 8.97 13.92 10.00
C PRO A 164 7.91 13.13 9.21
N ILE A 165 8.31 12.01 8.59
CA ILE A 165 7.46 11.20 7.71
C ILE A 165 6.12 10.82 8.35
N GLY A 166 6.10 10.53 9.66
CA GLY A 166 4.87 10.22 10.37
C GLY A 166 3.85 11.37 10.33
N ARG A 167 4.30 12.62 10.47
CA ARG A 167 3.42 13.79 10.36
C ARG A 167 2.91 13.99 8.95
N VAL A 168 3.78 13.88 7.94
CA VAL A 168 3.40 13.97 6.52
C VAL A 168 2.34 12.93 6.21
N ARG A 169 2.60 11.66 6.56
CA ARG A 169 1.68 10.55 6.36
C ARG A 169 0.32 10.80 7.03
N THR A 170 0.32 11.09 8.33
CA THR A 170 -0.93 11.33 9.08
C THR A 170 -1.72 12.49 8.48
N SER A 171 -1.06 13.60 8.13
CA SER A 171 -1.75 14.76 7.53
C SER A 171 -2.40 14.41 6.20
N ILE A 172 -1.70 13.68 5.32
CA ILE A 172 -2.24 13.24 4.03
C ILE A 172 -3.39 12.24 4.25
N GLU A 173 -3.21 11.24 5.11
CA GLU A 173 -4.24 10.24 5.37
C GLU A 173 -5.52 10.85 5.96
N VAL A 174 -5.39 11.80 6.87
CA VAL A 174 -6.55 12.54 7.41
C VAL A 174 -7.22 13.39 6.32
N MET A 175 -6.44 14.07 5.49
CA MET A 175 -6.97 14.90 4.41
C MET A 175 -7.76 14.05 3.39
N VAL A 176 -7.18 12.96 2.89
CA VAL A 176 -7.85 12.09 1.91
C VAL A 176 -9.07 11.40 2.51
N LEU A 177 -9.01 11.04 3.79
CA LEU A 177 -10.14 10.48 4.52
C LEU A 177 -11.31 11.45 4.59
N ILE A 178 -11.06 12.71 4.99
CA ILE A 178 -12.10 13.73 5.08
C ILE A 178 -12.71 14.02 3.71
N ILE A 179 -11.90 14.17 2.68
CA ILE A 179 -12.37 14.42 1.32
C ILE A 179 -13.21 13.22 0.84
N GLY A 180 -12.71 12.00 0.97
CA GLY A 180 -13.41 10.80 0.54
C GLY A 180 -14.73 10.59 1.26
N TRP A 181 -14.76 10.81 2.58
CA TRP A 181 -15.98 10.74 3.36
C TRP A 181 -17.02 11.79 2.92
N ARG A 182 -16.59 13.03 2.66
CA ARG A 182 -17.47 14.09 2.12
C ARG A 182 -18.04 13.75 0.74
N LEU A 183 -17.33 12.98 -0.05
CA LEU A 183 -17.77 12.50 -1.36
C LEU A 183 -18.64 11.23 -1.29
N GLY A 184 -18.91 10.70 -0.07
CA GLY A 184 -19.75 9.52 0.13
C GLY A 184 -19.00 8.20 0.31
N GLY A 185 -17.70 8.25 0.55
CA GLY A 185 -16.92 7.06 0.93
C GLY A 185 -17.25 6.61 2.35
N ILE A 186 -17.10 5.31 2.62
CA ILE A 186 -17.49 4.69 3.89
C ILE A 186 -16.34 4.79 4.90
N PHE A 187 -16.51 5.66 5.89
CA PHE A 187 -15.68 5.72 7.09
C PHE A 187 -16.40 5.01 8.24
N GLY A 188 -15.72 4.10 8.93
CA GLY A 188 -16.34 3.35 10.03
C GLY A 188 -15.30 2.67 10.93
N ILE A 189 -15.79 1.74 11.77
CA ILE A 189 -14.96 0.98 12.71
C ILE A 189 -13.85 0.22 11.97
N GLY A 190 -14.14 -0.35 10.79
CA GLY A 190 -13.17 -1.02 9.94
C GLY A 190 -11.98 -0.12 9.57
N THR A 191 -12.22 1.18 9.30
CA THR A 191 -11.17 2.16 9.03
C THR A 191 -10.23 2.33 10.22
N ILE A 192 -10.79 2.36 11.43
CA ILE A 192 -10.02 2.51 12.67
C ILE A 192 -9.20 1.25 12.94
N ILE A 193 -9.81 0.06 12.79
CA ILE A 193 -9.14 -1.23 12.93
C ILE A 193 -7.96 -1.31 11.95
N PHE A 194 -8.20 -1.01 10.67
CA PHE A 194 -7.16 -0.98 9.65
C PHE A 194 -6.02 -0.03 10.02
N ALA A 195 -6.32 1.22 10.37
CA ALA A 195 -5.32 2.24 10.67
C ALA A 195 -4.42 1.86 11.86
N ILE A 196 -4.97 1.19 12.88
CA ILE A 196 -4.20 0.73 14.05
C ILE A 196 -3.34 -0.49 13.70
N LEU A 197 -3.88 -1.45 12.95
CA LEU A 197 -3.25 -2.76 12.75
C LEU A 197 -2.30 -2.82 11.56
N ILE A 198 -2.51 -2.02 10.51
CA ILE A 198 -1.73 -2.16 9.28
C ILE A 198 -0.23 -1.96 9.50
N GLY A 199 0.17 -0.97 10.30
CA GLY A 199 1.58 -0.70 10.60
C GLY A 199 2.28 -1.89 11.28
N PRO A 200 1.79 -2.38 12.44
CA PRO A 200 2.30 -3.58 13.10
C PRO A 200 2.32 -4.83 12.21
N ILE A 201 1.27 -5.06 11.43
CA ILE A 201 1.17 -6.23 10.55
C ILE A 201 2.22 -6.17 9.44
N VAL A 202 2.35 -5.02 8.75
CA VAL A 202 3.40 -4.83 7.72
C VAL A 202 4.78 -5.05 8.33
N ALA A 203 5.07 -4.47 9.49
CA ALA A 203 6.36 -4.63 10.16
C ALA A 203 6.65 -6.10 10.54
N LEU A 204 5.62 -6.84 10.99
CA LEU A 204 5.72 -8.28 11.27
C LEU A 204 6.06 -9.06 10.00
N PHE A 205 5.34 -8.84 8.90
CA PHE A 205 5.59 -9.56 7.65
C PHE A 205 6.93 -9.18 7.01
N LEU A 206 7.38 -7.95 7.11
CA LEU A 206 8.74 -7.57 6.73
C LEU A 206 9.78 -8.34 7.54
N GLN A 207 9.57 -8.48 8.85
CA GLN A 207 10.47 -9.25 9.70
C GLN A 207 10.47 -10.74 9.33
N LEU A 208 9.30 -11.35 9.11
CA LEU A 208 9.17 -12.74 8.69
C LEU A 208 9.86 -12.98 7.34
N THR A 209 9.64 -12.09 6.37
CA THR A 209 10.30 -12.14 5.07
C THR A 209 11.82 -12.10 5.20
N GLY A 210 12.34 -11.21 6.05
CA GLY A 210 13.77 -11.13 6.34
C GLY A 210 14.33 -12.38 7.00
N ASN A 211 13.58 -13.03 7.90
CA ASN A 211 14.04 -14.22 8.62
C ASN A 211 13.98 -15.50 7.77
N ILE A 212 12.92 -15.67 6.95
CA ILE A 212 12.67 -16.91 6.21
C ILE A 212 13.49 -16.98 4.92
N TRP A 213 13.66 -15.87 4.20
CA TRP A 213 14.31 -15.85 2.88
C TRP A 213 15.70 -15.23 2.89
N GLY A 214 16.33 -15.19 4.05
CA GLY A 214 17.74 -14.90 4.20
C GLY A 214 18.12 -13.47 3.85
N ILE A 215 18.41 -12.69 4.86
CA ILE A 215 19.13 -11.44 4.70
C ILE A 215 20.54 -11.84 4.27
N ASP A 216 21.00 -11.42 3.12
CA ASP A 216 22.42 -11.45 2.82
C ASP A 216 23.13 -10.49 3.78
N LYS A 217 23.74 -11.06 4.84
CA LYS A 217 24.42 -10.28 5.90
C LYS A 217 25.63 -9.50 5.37
N ASN A 218 26.04 -9.77 4.12
CA ASN A 218 27.18 -9.15 3.46
C ASN A 218 26.78 -7.97 2.55
N GLN A 219 25.50 -7.71 2.34
CA GLN A 219 25.09 -6.48 1.65
C GLN A 219 24.94 -5.32 2.63
N PRO A 220 25.59 -4.17 2.38
CA PRO A 220 25.39 -2.97 3.18
C PRO A 220 23.91 -2.61 3.21
N ASN A 221 23.43 -2.18 4.37
CA ASN A 221 22.05 -1.75 4.62
C ASN A 221 21.78 -0.36 4.00
N ASP A 222 21.96 -0.22 2.68
CA ASP A 222 21.87 1.05 1.94
C ASP A 222 20.44 1.59 1.73
N LEU A 223 19.45 1.02 2.45
CA LEU A 223 18.13 1.63 2.59
C LEU A 223 18.02 2.52 3.84
N ALA A 224 19.13 3.01 4.35
CA ALA A 224 19.07 4.25 5.08
C ALA A 224 18.67 5.33 4.06
N ALA A 225 17.53 6.00 4.26
CA ALA A 225 17.33 7.31 3.69
C ALA A 225 18.65 8.11 3.84
N PRO A 226 19.05 8.92 2.85
CA PRO A 226 20.28 9.66 2.99
C PRO A 226 20.23 10.41 4.31
N GLU A 227 21.09 9.96 5.23
CA GLU A 227 21.38 10.68 6.43
C GLU A 227 22.24 11.84 5.96
N LYS A 228 21.70 13.02 6.04
CA LYS A 228 22.36 14.31 5.99
C LYS A 228 23.15 14.66 4.70
N LEU A 229 22.62 15.58 3.95
CA LEU A 229 23.35 16.84 3.67
C LEU A 229 22.34 17.96 3.55
#